data_7fb4a45d2d125c98e6f808c26e7fa98b
#
_entry.id   7fb4a45d2d125c98e6f808c26e7fa98b
#
_cell.length_a   1.000
_cell.length_b   1.000
_cell.length_c   1.000
_cell.angle_alpha   90.00
_cell.angle_beta   90.00
_cell.angle_gamma   90.00
#
_symmetry.space_group_name_H-M   'P 1'
#
loop_
_entity.id
_entity.type
_entity.pdbx_description
1 polymer ?
#
loop_
_entity_poly.entity_id
_entity_poly.type
_entity_poly.pdbx_seq_one_letter_code
_entity_poly.pdbx_strand_id
1 'polypeptide(L)'
;MTKLTTLLSNQLKNNPKRDIIKDAAMDRWFTCAELQQDVDQLQNLFTAMNLGRGDVVLVCLENSAVFPVINQAAWNLGIIIHPISPTTPIAGLKADWNQFQYPLVLTTDALAEAWTDARFAKSALKVNTAEMQVIADTKQLEHRTDVDHSEVQDEDLGLILNTSGTTGKPKRVGLSHRIMLNAATHDAESNHMTEQDTAMIMMPMFHINAQVMSTLSSRVANARILVTPKFSASRFWQQVADNHVTWVSVVPTIVSFLLLNEKANAAYGRLQSQVNLRFVRSSSFALPEERLRAFQDRFHTLIIEGYGMTEASSQCTTNPHDAPKIGSAGLPFGTEVKILIADHFTDAPGALGEIAIKGDHVITHYLDDEKPESFQDGWFLTGDLGYFDEDGYLFVKGRKKEIISRGGEKVAPAHVESVLSELPFIEQQAVIGMPDDLYGEEVTAVLVSTTPGINEAEQREEILTFGRSHLAKFESPTRVEFVREFPRNTTGKILRPQLREQLLSVGAHR
;
A
#
# COMPACT_ATOMS: atom_id res chain seq x y z
N MET A 1 9.22 -2.38 27.79
CA MET A 1 8.76 -2.96 26.49
C MET A 1 7.30 -2.64 26.32
N THR A 2 6.89 -2.26 25.12
CA THR A 2 5.48 -1.99 24.75
C THR A 2 4.66 -3.28 24.61
N LYS A 3 3.33 -3.16 24.52
CA LYS A 3 2.47 -4.32 24.23
C LYS A 3 2.85 -4.99 22.91
N LEU A 4 3.14 -4.19 21.87
CA LEU A 4 3.58 -4.68 20.56
C LEU A 4 4.87 -5.48 20.66
N THR A 5 5.93 -4.90 21.21
CA THR A 5 7.24 -5.56 21.29
C THR A 5 7.23 -6.76 22.21
N THR A 6 6.41 -6.76 23.27
CA THR A 6 6.18 -7.90 24.15
C THR A 6 5.54 -9.07 23.41
N LEU A 7 4.48 -8.80 22.62
CA LEU A 7 3.82 -9.82 21.79
C LEU A 7 4.80 -10.48 20.84
N LEU A 8 5.55 -9.66 20.05
CA LEU A 8 6.49 -10.16 19.06
C LEU A 8 7.64 -10.97 19.70
N SER A 9 8.17 -10.50 20.84
CA SER A 9 9.26 -11.20 21.55
C SER A 9 8.79 -12.53 22.15
N ASN A 10 7.57 -12.58 22.67
CA ASN A 10 6.99 -13.81 23.22
C ASN A 10 6.80 -14.87 22.12
N GLN A 11 6.37 -14.47 20.92
CA GLN A 11 6.24 -15.40 19.80
C GLN A 11 7.55 -16.08 19.45
N LEU A 12 8.67 -15.33 19.38
CA LEU A 12 9.98 -15.90 19.08
C LEU A 12 10.49 -16.83 20.19
N LYS A 13 10.24 -16.47 21.45
CA LYS A 13 10.72 -17.24 22.62
C LYS A 13 9.91 -18.51 22.89
N ASN A 14 8.59 -18.48 22.68
CA ASN A 14 7.70 -19.59 23.09
C ASN A 14 7.84 -20.82 22.17
N ASN A 15 8.18 -20.63 20.90
CA ASN A 15 8.32 -21.71 19.93
C ASN A 15 9.61 -21.60 19.11
N PRO A 16 10.80 -21.72 19.70
CA PRO A 16 12.08 -21.40 19.03
C PRO A 16 12.35 -22.24 17.77
N LYS A 17 11.80 -23.45 17.67
CA LYS A 17 11.99 -24.34 16.52
C LYS A 17 10.95 -24.17 15.42
N ARG A 18 9.94 -23.32 15.61
CA ARG A 18 8.89 -23.10 14.64
C ARG A 18 9.41 -22.27 13.49
N ASP A 19 9.18 -22.74 12.27
CA ASP A 19 9.33 -21.98 11.03
C ASP A 19 8.22 -20.94 10.94
N ILE A 20 8.57 -19.66 10.83
CA ILE A 20 7.58 -18.59 10.86
C ILE A 20 7.69 -17.62 9.67
N ILE A 21 8.90 -17.35 9.17
CA ILE A 21 9.12 -16.50 8.00
C ILE A 21 9.95 -17.23 6.97
N LYS A 22 9.49 -17.22 5.71
CA LYS A 22 10.27 -17.71 4.56
C LYS A 22 10.69 -16.53 3.69
N ASP A 23 11.94 -16.55 3.24
CA ASP A 23 12.41 -15.70 2.16
C ASP A 23 12.40 -16.49 0.85
N ALA A 24 11.60 -16.03 -0.14
CA ALA A 24 11.47 -16.73 -1.41
C ALA A 24 12.69 -16.56 -2.33
N ALA A 25 13.54 -15.55 -2.13
CA ALA A 25 14.79 -15.40 -2.88
C ALA A 25 15.85 -16.37 -2.39
N MET A 26 15.88 -16.63 -1.07
CA MET A 26 16.78 -17.60 -0.44
C MET A 26 16.21 -19.03 -0.46
N ASP A 27 14.93 -19.19 -0.82
CA ASP A 27 14.14 -20.42 -0.74
C ASP A 27 14.28 -21.11 0.64
N ARG A 28 14.22 -20.32 1.71
CA ARG A 28 14.49 -20.79 3.06
C ARG A 28 13.45 -20.30 4.06
N TRP A 29 12.97 -21.21 4.90
CA TRP A 29 12.25 -20.88 6.14
C TRP A 29 13.24 -20.58 7.26
N PHE A 30 12.92 -19.59 8.06
CA PHE A 30 13.64 -19.21 9.26
C PHE A 30 12.81 -19.55 10.49
N THR A 31 13.46 -20.18 11.43
CA THR A 31 12.88 -20.51 12.75
C THR A 31 12.79 -19.27 13.64
N CYS A 32 11.92 -19.32 14.64
CA CYS A 32 11.82 -18.26 15.65
C CYS A 32 13.18 -18.02 16.35
N ALA A 33 13.99 -19.06 16.58
CA ALA A 33 15.31 -18.92 17.18
C ALA A 33 16.29 -18.17 16.28
N GLU A 34 16.30 -18.43 14.97
CA GLU A 34 17.14 -17.71 14.02
C GLU A 34 16.74 -16.24 13.90
N LEU A 35 15.42 -15.95 13.88
CA LEU A 35 14.94 -14.57 13.88
C LEU A 35 15.29 -13.84 15.18
N GLN A 36 15.25 -14.52 16.35
CA GLN A 36 15.68 -13.92 17.61
C GLN A 36 17.17 -13.59 17.58
N GLN A 37 18.02 -14.47 17.03
CA GLN A 37 19.46 -14.20 16.86
C GLN A 37 19.69 -12.95 16.00
N ASP A 38 18.95 -12.80 14.91
CA ASP A 38 19.05 -11.63 14.02
C ASP A 38 18.57 -10.35 14.74
N VAL A 39 17.46 -10.42 15.50
CA VAL A 39 16.98 -9.31 16.34
C VAL A 39 18.06 -8.90 17.34
N ASP A 40 18.66 -9.84 18.05
CA ASP A 40 19.70 -9.57 19.05
C ASP A 40 20.95 -8.95 18.39
N GLN A 41 21.35 -9.44 17.21
CA GLN A 41 22.49 -8.91 16.46
C GLN A 41 22.25 -7.47 15.99
N LEU A 42 21.06 -7.16 15.48
CA LEU A 42 20.68 -5.80 15.07
C LEU A 42 20.57 -4.86 16.29
N GLN A 43 20.02 -5.32 17.40
CA GLN A 43 19.99 -4.52 18.64
C GLN A 43 21.41 -4.20 19.13
N ASN A 44 22.32 -5.18 19.08
CA ASN A 44 23.74 -4.96 19.43
C ASN A 44 24.39 -3.92 18.50
N LEU A 45 24.10 -3.97 17.19
CA LEU A 45 24.57 -2.97 16.24
C LEU A 45 24.06 -1.58 16.61
N PHE A 46 22.75 -1.42 16.82
CA PHE A 46 22.14 -0.13 17.16
C PHE A 46 22.68 0.41 18.48
N THR A 47 22.83 -0.44 19.48
CA THR A 47 23.41 -0.06 20.79
C THR A 47 24.89 0.34 20.66
N ALA A 48 25.68 -0.41 19.88
CA ALA A 48 27.09 -0.09 19.64
C ALA A 48 27.28 1.24 18.90
N MET A 49 26.29 1.63 18.11
CA MET A 49 26.22 2.94 17.43
C MET A 49 25.60 4.02 18.30
N ASN A 50 25.34 3.76 19.57
CA ASN A 50 24.68 4.69 20.49
C ASN A 50 23.36 5.24 19.94
N LEU A 51 22.51 4.36 19.39
CA LEU A 51 21.15 4.69 18.99
C LEU A 51 20.15 4.32 20.08
N GLY A 52 19.11 5.12 20.23
CA GLY A 52 18.09 4.95 21.26
C GLY A 52 16.72 5.47 20.86
N ARG A 53 15.88 5.68 21.84
CA ARG A 53 14.49 6.09 21.70
C ARG A 53 14.37 7.42 20.93
N GLY A 54 13.54 7.42 19.90
CA GLY A 54 13.28 8.57 19.03
C GLY A 54 14.25 8.72 17.87
N ASP A 55 15.34 7.93 17.80
CA ASP A 55 16.20 7.93 16.62
C ASP A 55 15.49 7.32 15.41
N VAL A 56 15.79 7.85 14.23
CA VAL A 56 15.20 7.36 12.98
C VAL A 56 16.25 6.65 12.15
N VAL A 57 16.02 5.38 11.83
CA VAL A 57 16.85 4.60 10.92
C VAL A 57 16.17 4.50 9.56
N LEU A 58 16.89 4.94 8.52
CA LEU A 58 16.45 4.81 7.14
C LEU A 58 16.69 3.37 6.64
N VAL A 59 15.66 2.74 6.05
CA VAL A 59 15.76 1.39 5.49
C VAL A 59 15.46 1.46 4.00
N CYS A 60 16.46 1.14 3.17
CA CYS A 60 16.35 1.18 1.72
C CYS A 60 16.76 -0.18 1.14
N LEU A 61 15.89 -1.19 1.35
CA LEU A 61 16.11 -2.59 0.99
C LEU A 61 14.99 -3.11 0.11
N GLU A 62 15.27 -4.14 -0.69
CA GLU A 62 14.25 -4.91 -1.36
C GLU A 62 13.43 -5.74 -0.36
N ASN A 63 12.24 -6.19 -0.77
CA ASN A 63 11.44 -7.10 0.05
C ASN A 63 12.24 -8.33 0.44
N SER A 64 12.33 -8.60 1.73
CA SER A 64 13.02 -9.77 2.27
C SER A 64 12.58 -10.09 3.70
N ALA A 65 12.92 -11.26 4.17
CA ALA A 65 12.60 -11.71 5.53
C ALA A 65 13.23 -10.84 6.63
N VAL A 66 14.23 -10.01 6.30
CA VAL A 66 14.90 -9.13 7.28
C VAL A 66 14.03 -7.94 7.72
N PHE A 67 13.07 -7.48 6.94
CA PHE A 67 12.26 -6.31 7.31
C PHE A 67 11.56 -6.45 8.66
N PRO A 68 10.76 -7.51 8.95
CA PRO A 68 10.14 -7.67 10.25
C PRO A 68 11.15 -7.85 11.39
N VAL A 69 12.35 -8.32 11.09
CA VAL A 69 13.45 -8.46 12.07
C VAL A 69 14.04 -7.10 12.40
N ILE A 70 14.33 -6.27 11.40
CA ILE A 70 14.78 -4.88 11.57
C ILE A 70 13.76 -4.09 12.40
N ASN A 71 12.49 -4.18 12.04
CA ASN A 71 11.41 -3.52 12.76
C ASN A 71 11.41 -3.91 14.24
N GLN A 72 11.42 -5.20 14.54
CA GLN A 72 11.38 -5.69 15.93
C GLN A 72 12.62 -5.27 16.72
N ALA A 73 13.81 -5.35 16.12
CA ALA A 73 15.06 -4.93 16.76
C ALA A 73 15.06 -3.45 17.11
N ALA A 74 14.63 -2.61 16.17
CA ALA A 74 14.51 -1.16 16.32
C ALA A 74 13.45 -0.79 17.38
N TRP A 75 12.25 -1.35 17.26
CA TRP A 75 11.13 -1.06 18.18
C TRP A 75 11.43 -1.46 19.63
N ASN A 76 12.20 -2.52 19.86
CA ASN A 76 12.62 -2.91 21.19
C ASN A 76 13.48 -1.83 21.89
N LEU A 77 14.15 -0.98 21.11
CA LEU A 77 15.00 0.12 21.57
C LEU A 77 14.32 1.50 21.44
N GLY A 78 13.08 1.57 20.95
CA GLY A 78 12.36 2.81 20.67
C GLY A 78 12.89 3.55 19.44
N ILE A 79 13.63 2.87 18.59
CA ILE A 79 14.12 3.40 17.31
C ILE A 79 12.99 3.32 16.29
N ILE A 80 12.85 4.38 15.50
CA ILE A 80 11.83 4.54 14.47
C ILE A 80 12.39 4.07 13.14
N ILE A 81 11.67 3.24 12.41
CA ILE A 81 12.03 2.81 11.05
C ILE A 81 11.36 3.71 10.03
N HIS A 82 12.14 4.22 9.07
CA HIS A 82 11.65 4.92 7.90
C HIS A 82 12.03 4.15 6.63
N PRO A 83 11.14 3.28 6.11
CA PRO A 83 11.43 2.52 4.90
C PRO A 83 11.16 3.37 3.66
N ILE A 84 12.10 3.32 2.71
CA ILE A 84 12.02 4.01 1.41
C ILE A 84 12.28 3.00 0.29
N SER A 85 11.73 3.29 -0.88
CA SER A 85 11.93 2.44 -2.07
C SER A 85 13.41 2.28 -2.41
N PRO A 86 13.92 1.06 -2.62
CA PRO A 86 15.29 0.83 -3.06
C PRO A 86 15.57 1.34 -4.49
N THR A 87 14.51 1.72 -5.23
CA THR A 87 14.64 2.35 -6.55
C THR A 87 14.71 3.88 -6.49
N THR A 88 14.67 4.47 -5.28
CA THR A 88 14.82 5.91 -5.11
C THR A 88 16.20 6.35 -5.61
N PRO A 89 16.30 7.33 -6.52
CA PRO A 89 17.58 7.84 -6.99
C PRO A 89 18.45 8.33 -5.82
N ILE A 90 19.76 8.09 -5.92
CA ILE A 90 20.71 8.47 -4.85
C ILE A 90 20.64 9.96 -4.47
N ALA A 91 20.33 10.82 -5.43
CA ALA A 91 20.14 12.25 -5.18
C ALA A 91 18.94 12.53 -4.26
N GLY A 92 17.83 11.78 -4.44
CA GLY A 92 16.66 11.85 -3.57
C GLY A 92 16.97 11.35 -2.16
N LEU A 93 17.68 10.20 -2.03
CA LEU A 93 18.10 9.67 -0.73
C LEU A 93 19.01 10.64 0.02
N LYS A 94 19.94 11.31 -0.70
CA LYS A 94 20.80 12.33 -0.10
C LYS A 94 20.02 13.59 0.31
N ALA A 95 19.01 13.98 -0.44
CA ALA A 95 18.12 15.09 -0.08
C ALA A 95 17.34 14.77 1.19
N ASP A 96 16.75 13.57 1.28
CA ASP A 96 16.05 13.11 2.49
C ASP A 96 17.02 13.03 3.68
N TRP A 97 18.22 12.49 3.47
CA TRP A 97 19.25 12.49 4.51
C TRP A 97 19.57 13.90 5.03
N ASN A 98 19.84 14.83 4.12
CA ASN A 98 20.17 16.21 4.51
C ASN A 98 19.01 16.92 5.23
N GLN A 99 17.78 16.59 4.87
CA GLN A 99 16.60 17.16 5.49
C GLN A 99 16.34 16.56 6.88
N PHE A 100 16.44 15.25 7.05
CA PHE A 100 15.99 14.54 8.25
C PHE A 100 17.12 14.06 9.15
N GLN A 101 18.38 14.15 8.68
CA GLN A 101 19.57 13.87 9.48
C GLN A 101 19.59 12.48 10.12
N TYR A 102 19.37 11.43 9.32
CA TYR A 102 19.41 10.05 9.83
C TYR A 102 20.81 9.67 10.35
N PRO A 103 20.94 9.07 11.55
CA PRO A 103 22.22 8.59 12.05
C PRO A 103 22.72 7.35 11.30
N LEU A 104 21.79 6.56 10.73
CA LEU A 104 22.05 5.27 10.12
C LEU A 104 21.14 4.99 8.93
N VAL A 105 21.69 4.33 7.89
CA VAL A 105 20.94 3.71 6.80
C VAL A 105 21.30 2.22 6.69
N LEU A 106 20.28 1.39 6.55
CA LEU A 106 20.40 -0.01 6.12
C LEU A 106 20.03 -0.09 4.64
N THR A 107 20.93 -0.60 3.80
CA THR A 107 20.78 -0.54 2.35
C THR A 107 21.44 -1.69 1.60
N THR A 108 21.29 -1.72 0.28
CA THR A 108 21.93 -2.69 -0.62
C THR A 108 23.37 -2.29 -0.96
N ASP A 109 24.17 -3.25 -1.46
CA ASP A 109 25.53 -2.99 -1.92
C ASP A 109 25.59 -1.89 -2.98
N ALA A 110 24.69 -1.96 -3.98
CA ALA A 110 24.67 -1.01 -5.09
C ALA A 110 24.41 0.44 -4.63
N LEU A 111 23.52 0.65 -3.66
CA LEU A 111 23.26 1.98 -3.11
C LEU A 111 24.42 2.45 -2.22
N ALA A 112 25.04 1.54 -1.45
CA ALA A 112 26.19 1.87 -0.64
C ALA A 112 27.40 2.25 -1.48
N GLU A 113 27.66 1.59 -2.61
CA GLU A 113 28.72 1.96 -3.56
C GLU A 113 28.49 3.36 -4.12
N ALA A 114 27.28 3.71 -4.48
CA ALA A 114 26.91 5.04 -5.00
C ALA A 114 27.02 6.16 -3.95
N TRP A 115 27.14 5.81 -2.67
CA TRP A 115 27.29 6.77 -1.58
C TRP A 115 28.76 7.09 -1.32
N THR A 116 29.32 8.09 -1.98
CA THR A 116 30.77 8.35 -2.06
C THR A 116 31.29 9.40 -1.07
N ASP A 117 30.44 10.01 -0.25
CA ASP A 117 30.84 11.03 0.71
C ASP A 117 31.66 10.41 1.88
N ALA A 118 32.87 10.95 2.14
CA ALA A 118 33.78 10.46 3.18
C ALA A 118 33.27 10.67 4.62
N ARG A 119 32.21 11.45 4.80
CA ARG A 119 31.52 11.63 6.09
C ARG A 119 30.88 10.33 6.58
N PHE A 120 30.63 9.38 5.69
CA PHE A 120 29.91 8.16 5.99
C PHE A 120 30.83 6.96 6.11
N ALA A 121 30.82 6.31 7.26
CA ALA A 121 31.41 5.00 7.43
C ALA A 121 30.48 3.94 6.84
N LYS A 122 31.06 2.92 6.19
CA LYS A 122 30.34 1.81 5.58
C LYS A 122 30.85 0.50 6.16
N SER A 123 29.94 -0.41 6.45
CA SER A 123 30.28 -1.77 6.86
C SER A 123 29.23 -2.75 6.36
N ALA A 124 29.66 -3.96 6.02
CA ALA A 124 28.74 -5.04 5.72
C ALA A 124 28.18 -5.64 7.01
N LEU A 125 26.90 -5.95 7.01
CA LEU A 125 26.21 -6.67 8.06
C LEU A 125 25.61 -7.95 7.48
N LYS A 126 25.92 -9.07 8.12
CA LYS A 126 25.35 -10.37 7.78
C LYS A 126 24.56 -10.90 8.96
N VAL A 127 23.29 -11.17 8.73
CA VAL A 127 22.38 -11.87 9.64
C VAL A 127 21.84 -13.12 8.94
N ASN A 128 21.10 -13.99 9.64
CA ASN A 128 20.52 -15.18 9.00
C ASN A 128 19.61 -14.85 7.83
N THR A 129 18.81 -13.77 7.96
CA THR A 129 17.77 -13.36 7.00
C THR A 129 18.27 -12.46 5.87
N ALA A 130 19.46 -11.89 5.94
CA ALA A 130 20.01 -11.04 4.86
C ALA A 130 21.50 -10.76 5.00
N GLU A 131 22.10 -10.31 3.88
CA GLU A 131 23.34 -9.54 3.85
C GLU A 131 22.99 -8.13 3.37
N MET A 132 23.49 -7.10 4.07
CA MET A 132 23.17 -5.69 3.77
C MET A 132 24.35 -4.78 4.13
N GLN A 133 24.30 -3.54 3.65
CA GLN A 133 25.24 -2.51 4.01
C GLN A 133 24.67 -1.58 5.09
N VAL A 134 25.51 -1.21 6.00
CA VAL A 134 25.26 -0.21 7.04
C VAL A 134 26.02 1.05 6.65
N ILE A 135 25.33 2.17 6.49
CA ILE A 135 25.94 3.48 6.26
C ILE A 135 25.66 4.33 7.49
N ALA A 136 26.72 4.78 8.15
CA ALA A 136 26.65 5.56 9.39
C ALA A 136 27.24 6.96 9.20
N ASP A 137 26.53 7.98 9.66
CA ASP A 137 27.05 9.36 9.68
C ASP A 137 28.00 9.52 10.87
N THR A 138 29.32 9.45 10.61
CA THR A 138 30.35 9.52 11.67
C THR A 138 30.27 10.81 12.48
N LYS A 139 29.98 11.95 11.85
CA LYS A 139 29.85 13.24 12.55
C LYS A 139 28.67 13.26 13.50
N GLN A 140 27.55 12.69 13.11
CA GLN A 140 26.38 12.60 14.01
C GLN A 140 26.67 11.65 15.17
N LEU A 141 27.29 10.48 14.91
CA LEU A 141 27.53 9.46 15.93
C LEU A 141 28.62 9.87 16.94
N GLU A 142 29.69 10.55 16.49
CA GLU A 142 30.80 11.00 17.36
C GLU A 142 30.38 12.04 18.40
N HIS A 143 29.34 12.84 18.14
CA HIS A 143 28.94 13.97 18.99
C HIS A 143 27.65 13.69 19.77
N ARG A 144 27.17 12.46 19.80
CA ARG A 144 25.93 12.07 20.49
C ARG A 144 26.19 11.82 21.98
N THR A 145 25.84 12.79 22.82
CA THR A 145 25.93 12.68 24.28
C THR A 145 24.61 12.41 24.96
N ASP A 146 23.49 12.80 24.31
CA ASP A 146 22.15 12.84 24.92
C ASP A 146 21.19 11.87 24.24
N VAL A 147 21.57 10.59 24.13
CA VAL A 147 20.69 9.56 23.57
C VAL A 147 19.71 9.09 24.64
N ASP A 148 18.43 9.09 24.32
CA ASP A 148 17.39 8.60 25.22
C ASP A 148 17.36 7.07 25.23
N HIS A 149 17.73 6.49 26.36
CA HIS A 149 17.65 5.03 26.63
C HIS A 149 16.56 4.70 27.65
N SER A 150 15.63 5.61 27.87
CA SER A 150 14.49 5.36 28.74
C SER A 150 13.57 4.25 28.21
N GLU A 151 12.68 3.77 29.05
CA GLU A 151 11.74 2.72 28.65
C GLU A 151 10.80 3.16 27.54
N VAL A 152 10.71 2.33 26.49
CA VAL A 152 9.85 2.56 25.32
C VAL A 152 8.38 2.46 25.72
N GLN A 153 7.57 3.43 25.28
CA GLN A 153 6.15 3.55 25.58
C GLN A 153 5.29 3.16 24.36
N ASP A 154 4.03 2.79 24.59
CA ASP A 154 3.08 2.41 23.53
C ASP A 154 2.80 3.58 22.56
N GLU A 155 2.95 4.82 23.00
CA GLU A 155 2.78 6.05 22.22
C GLU A 155 4.01 6.44 21.40
N ASP A 156 5.16 5.83 21.63
CA ASP A 156 6.37 6.12 20.85
C ASP A 156 6.18 5.69 19.40
N LEU A 157 6.70 6.49 18.49
CA LEU A 157 6.70 6.15 17.08
C LEU A 157 7.58 4.93 16.82
N GLY A 158 7.11 4.01 16.01
CA GLY A 158 7.89 2.88 15.52
C GLY A 158 8.10 2.92 14.02
N LEU A 159 7.23 3.61 13.28
CA LEU A 159 7.27 3.63 11.82
C LEU A 159 6.94 5.02 11.28
N ILE A 160 7.71 5.47 10.29
CA ILE A 160 7.39 6.65 9.47
C ILE A 160 7.17 6.18 8.04
N LEU A 161 6.07 6.61 7.43
CA LEU A 161 5.78 6.31 6.03
C LEU A 161 5.48 7.58 5.24
N ASN A 162 5.99 7.64 4.02
CA ASN A 162 5.69 8.71 3.09
C ASN A 162 4.37 8.42 2.36
N THR A 163 3.43 9.39 2.35
CA THR A 163 2.24 9.31 1.52
C THR A 163 2.45 10.10 0.24
N SER A 164 1.83 9.66 -0.85
CA SER A 164 1.76 10.42 -2.09
C SER A 164 0.81 11.61 -1.89
N GLY A 165 1.31 12.71 -1.36
CA GLY A 165 0.51 13.92 -1.19
C GLY A 165 -0.01 14.43 -2.53
N THR A 166 -1.28 14.86 -2.55
CA THR A 166 -1.91 15.51 -3.73
C THR A 166 -1.27 16.86 -4.09
N THR A 167 -0.39 17.38 -3.23
CA THR A 167 0.32 18.67 -3.39
C THR A 167 1.73 18.52 -3.98
N GLY A 168 2.13 17.32 -4.40
CA GLY A 168 3.44 17.05 -5.01
C GLY A 168 4.59 16.82 -4.02
N LYS A 169 4.47 17.18 -2.75
CA LYS A 169 5.43 16.80 -1.69
C LYS A 169 4.84 15.66 -0.86
N PRO A 170 5.58 14.55 -0.66
CA PRO A 170 5.14 13.49 0.23
C PRO A 170 4.95 14.02 1.65
N LYS A 171 3.85 13.63 2.31
CA LYS A 171 3.65 13.88 3.74
C LYS A 171 4.17 12.69 4.53
N ARG A 172 4.75 12.93 5.70
CA ARG A 172 5.19 11.86 6.60
C ARG A 172 4.11 11.55 7.63
N VAL A 173 3.73 10.27 7.66
CA VAL A 173 2.82 9.70 8.65
C VAL A 173 3.64 8.97 9.68
N GLY A 174 3.53 9.39 10.94
CA GLY A 174 4.15 8.70 12.08
C GLY A 174 3.16 7.74 12.72
N LEU A 175 3.56 6.49 12.90
CA LEU A 175 2.74 5.45 13.50
C LEU A 175 3.38 4.98 14.81
N SER A 176 2.66 5.13 15.91
CA SER A 176 3.10 4.64 17.23
C SER A 176 2.93 3.12 17.35
N HIS A 177 3.59 2.53 18.35
CA HIS A 177 3.46 1.11 18.67
C HIS A 177 2.00 0.74 18.94
N ARG A 178 1.25 1.59 19.65
CA ARG A 178 -0.17 1.40 19.94
C ARG A 178 -1.00 1.44 18.67
N ILE A 179 -0.81 2.44 17.84
CA ILE A 179 -1.53 2.59 16.56
C ILE A 179 -1.32 1.38 15.67
N MET A 180 -0.06 0.95 15.49
CA MET A 180 0.28 -0.22 14.67
C MET A 180 -0.30 -1.53 15.21
N LEU A 181 -0.25 -1.73 16.53
CA LEU A 181 -0.82 -2.93 17.15
C LEU A 181 -2.33 -3.00 17.00
N ASN A 182 -3.04 -1.87 17.22
CA ASN A 182 -4.48 -1.80 17.06
C ASN A 182 -4.89 -2.09 15.63
N ALA A 183 -4.25 -1.42 14.64
CA ALA A 183 -4.51 -1.67 13.22
C ALA A 183 -4.29 -3.14 12.84
N ALA A 184 -3.16 -3.71 13.22
CA ALA A 184 -2.84 -5.10 12.91
C ALA A 184 -3.80 -6.10 13.58
N THR A 185 -4.31 -5.76 14.77
CA THR A 185 -5.32 -6.56 15.46
C THR A 185 -6.65 -6.52 14.71
N HIS A 186 -7.13 -5.33 14.34
CA HIS A 186 -8.34 -5.17 13.53
C HIS A 186 -8.23 -5.88 12.17
N ASP A 187 -7.07 -5.79 11.53
CA ASP A 187 -6.80 -6.50 10.27
C ASP A 187 -6.86 -8.02 10.45
N ALA A 188 -6.25 -8.55 11.51
CA ALA A 188 -6.24 -9.98 11.80
C ALA A 188 -7.65 -10.51 12.12
N GLU A 189 -8.40 -9.79 12.94
CA GLU A 189 -9.76 -10.15 13.34
C GLU A 189 -10.74 -10.12 12.17
N SER A 190 -10.76 -9.02 11.40
CA SER A 190 -11.67 -8.86 10.26
C SER A 190 -11.44 -9.85 9.13
N ASN A 191 -10.22 -10.36 8.99
CA ASN A 191 -9.86 -11.36 7.98
C ASN A 191 -9.80 -12.79 8.56
N HIS A 192 -10.24 -12.99 9.82
CA HIS A 192 -10.24 -14.29 10.50
C HIS A 192 -8.90 -15.01 10.41
N MET A 193 -7.82 -14.25 10.66
CA MET A 193 -6.46 -14.80 10.61
C MET A 193 -6.16 -15.64 11.85
N THR A 194 -5.46 -16.73 11.65
CA THR A 194 -5.06 -17.67 12.71
C THR A 194 -3.62 -18.13 12.55
N GLU A 195 -3.08 -18.83 13.50
CA GLU A 195 -1.74 -19.45 13.42
C GLU A 195 -1.63 -20.55 12.35
N GLN A 196 -2.74 -20.99 11.78
CA GLN A 196 -2.79 -21.95 10.68
C GLN A 196 -2.54 -21.28 9.32
N ASP A 197 -2.62 -19.96 9.27
CA ASP A 197 -2.48 -19.22 8.03
C ASP A 197 -1.02 -19.06 7.60
N THR A 198 -0.85 -18.90 6.30
CA THR A 198 0.39 -18.45 5.67
C THR A 198 0.07 -17.29 4.74
N ALA A 199 0.56 -16.10 5.06
CA ALA A 199 0.46 -14.92 4.19
C ALA A 199 1.59 -14.92 3.16
N MET A 200 1.32 -14.56 1.89
CA MET A 200 2.37 -14.24 0.94
C MET A 200 2.45 -12.73 0.72
N ILE A 201 3.61 -12.15 1.03
CA ILE A 201 3.88 -10.73 0.91
C ILE A 201 4.65 -10.47 -0.37
N MET A 202 4.02 -9.79 -1.31
CA MET A 202 4.58 -9.40 -2.59
C MET A 202 4.48 -7.89 -2.85
N MET A 203 3.71 -7.20 -2.02
CA MET A 203 3.63 -5.74 -2.05
C MET A 203 4.91 -5.14 -1.47
N PRO A 204 5.34 -3.94 -1.93
CA PRO A 204 6.59 -3.35 -1.44
C PRO A 204 6.58 -3.09 0.06
N MET A 205 7.61 -3.56 0.77
CA MET A 205 7.72 -3.45 2.23
C MET A 205 8.07 -2.05 2.74
N PHE A 206 8.12 -1.04 1.88
CA PHE A 206 8.15 0.37 2.26
C PHE A 206 6.77 1.04 2.26
N HIS A 207 5.67 0.25 2.11
CA HIS A 207 4.30 0.73 2.18
C HIS A 207 3.51 0.04 3.29
N ILE A 208 2.46 0.75 3.76
CA ILE A 208 1.60 0.33 4.87
C ILE A 208 0.96 -1.03 4.63
N ASN A 209 0.56 -1.36 3.39
CA ASN A 209 -0.03 -2.65 3.06
C ASN A 209 0.90 -3.82 3.43
N ALA A 210 2.17 -3.76 3.05
CA ALA A 210 3.11 -4.82 3.39
C ALA A 210 3.55 -4.76 4.85
N GLN A 211 3.73 -3.57 5.43
CA GLN A 211 4.22 -3.41 6.81
C GLN A 211 3.18 -3.84 7.84
N VAL A 212 1.97 -3.29 7.79
CA VAL A 212 0.94 -3.51 8.81
C VAL A 212 -0.09 -4.53 8.35
N MET A 213 -0.81 -4.28 7.21
CA MET A 213 -1.87 -5.16 6.74
C MET A 213 -1.40 -6.60 6.55
N SER A 214 -0.21 -6.83 5.96
CA SER A 214 0.22 -8.19 5.65
C SER A 214 1.19 -8.75 6.69
N THR A 215 2.26 -8.01 7.06
CA THR A 215 3.30 -8.53 7.94
C THR A 215 2.85 -8.50 9.39
N LEU A 216 2.46 -7.33 9.90
CA LEU A 216 2.20 -7.20 11.34
C LEU A 216 0.91 -7.91 11.75
N SER A 217 -0.16 -7.86 10.93
CA SER A 217 -1.38 -8.61 11.20
C SER A 217 -1.15 -10.12 11.25
N SER A 218 -0.34 -10.65 10.31
CA SER A 218 0.06 -12.06 10.34
C SER A 218 0.85 -12.40 11.60
N ARG A 219 1.76 -11.51 12.03
CA ARG A 219 2.50 -11.71 13.28
C ARG A 219 1.58 -11.65 14.49
N VAL A 220 0.61 -10.73 14.54
CA VAL A 220 -0.40 -10.67 15.63
C VAL A 220 -1.20 -11.97 15.70
N ALA A 221 -1.62 -12.51 14.56
CA ALA A 221 -2.32 -13.80 14.48
C ALA A 221 -1.40 -15.02 14.70
N ASN A 222 -0.10 -14.82 14.92
CA ASN A 222 0.91 -15.88 15.01
C ASN A 222 0.96 -16.74 13.72
N ALA A 223 0.58 -16.20 12.56
CA ALA A 223 0.61 -16.86 11.27
C ALA A 223 2.01 -16.88 10.65
N ARG A 224 2.22 -17.77 9.67
CA ARG A 224 3.45 -17.82 8.88
C ARG A 224 3.46 -16.77 7.78
N ILE A 225 4.63 -16.38 7.34
CA ILE A 225 4.84 -15.36 6.31
C ILE A 225 5.80 -15.88 5.25
N LEU A 226 5.42 -15.81 3.98
CA LEU A 226 6.29 -15.95 2.82
C LEU A 226 6.57 -14.57 2.25
N VAL A 227 7.81 -14.09 2.27
CA VAL A 227 8.19 -12.82 1.65
C VAL A 227 8.77 -13.10 0.26
N THR A 228 8.22 -12.44 -0.76
CA THR A 228 8.73 -12.49 -2.13
C THR A 228 9.38 -11.14 -2.50
N PRO A 229 10.50 -11.14 -3.25
CA PRO A 229 11.17 -9.89 -3.63
C PRO A 229 10.27 -8.94 -4.41
N LYS A 230 9.40 -9.51 -5.26
CA LYS A 230 8.40 -8.79 -6.07
C LYS A 230 7.34 -9.74 -6.59
N PHE A 231 6.22 -9.18 -7.01
CA PHE A 231 5.18 -9.93 -7.72
C PHE A 231 5.70 -10.53 -9.04
N SER A 232 5.29 -11.76 -9.33
CA SER A 232 5.53 -12.45 -10.60
C SER A 232 4.32 -13.30 -10.95
N ALA A 233 3.55 -12.91 -11.97
CA ALA A 233 2.35 -13.64 -12.37
C ALA A 233 2.64 -15.11 -12.71
N SER A 234 3.74 -15.38 -13.42
CA SER A 234 4.11 -16.74 -13.83
C SER A 234 4.54 -17.66 -12.68
N ARG A 235 4.98 -17.10 -11.53
CA ARG A 235 5.41 -17.86 -10.34
C ARG A 235 4.38 -17.89 -9.23
N PHE A 236 3.35 -17.06 -9.32
CA PHE A 236 2.38 -16.84 -8.25
C PHE A 236 1.77 -18.15 -7.73
N TRP A 237 1.13 -18.92 -8.60
CA TRP A 237 0.45 -20.15 -8.21
C TRP A 237 1.38 -21.26 -7.72
N GLN A 238 2.61 -21.31 -8.26
CA GLN A 238 3.62 -22.24 -7.77
C GLN A 238 4.03 -21.86 -6.33
N GLN A 239 4.27 -20.57 -6.06
CA GLN A 239 4.59 -20.10 -4.72
C GLN A 239 3.44 -20.33 -3.73
N VAL A 240 2.19 -20.13 -4.16
CA VAL A 240 1.00 -20.40 -3.35
C VAL A 240 0.93 -21.89 -2.97
N ALA A 241 1.08 -22.78 -3.95
CA ALA A 241 0.99 -24.24 -3.74
C ALA A 241 2.15 -24.75 -2.85
N ASP A 242 3.40 -24.45 -3.22
CA ASP A 242 4.60 -25.00 -2.55
C ASP A 242 4.71 -24.55 -1.09
N ASN A 243 4.15 -23.39 -0.75
CA ASN A 243 4.27 -22.82 0.59
C ASN A 243 2.93 -22.82 1.36
N HIS A 244 1.90 -23.49 0.84
CA HIS A 244 0.59 -23.59 1.47
C HIS A 244 0.02 -22.21 1.86
N VAL A 245 0.13 -21.23 0.95
CA VAL A 245 -0.36 -19.87 1.16
C VAL A 245 -1.88 -19.88 1.26
N THR A 246 -2.41 -19.27 2.31
CA THR A 246 -3.86 -19.23 2.57
C THR A 246 -4.49 -17.88 2.25
N TRP A 247 -3.69 -16.81 2.21
CA TRP A 247 -4.19 -15.51 1.82
C TRP A 247 -3.08 -14.57 1.30
N VAL A 248 -3.49 -13.55 0.54
CA VAL A 248 -2.61 -12.52 -0.01
C VAL A 248 -3.30 -11.17 0.00
N SER A 249 -2.52 -10.10 0.18
CA SER A 249 -2.97 -8.73 -0.07
C SER A 249 -2.38 -8.24 -1.39
N VAL A 250 -3.24 -7.70 -2.26
CA VAL A 250 -2.88 -7.28 -3.62
C VAL A 250 -3.53 -5.93 -3.97
N VAL A 251 -3.08 -5.37 -5.07
CA VAL A 251 -3.77 -4.27 -5.77
C VAL A 251 -4.50 -4.82 -6.99
N PRO A 252 -5.56 -4.15 -7.49
CA PRO A 252 -6.33 -4.60 -8.67
C PRO A 252 -5.51 -4.95 -9.91
N THR A 253 -4.38 -4.28 -10.12
CA THR A 253 -3.47 -4.58 -11.23
C THR A 253 -2.93 -6.02 -11.16
N ILE A 254 -2.68 -6.56 -9.96
CA ILE A 254 -2.22 -7.95 -9.78
C ILE A 254 -3.31 -8.94 -10.18
N VAL A 255 -4.57 -8.66 -9.81
CA VAL A 255 -5.73 -9.46 -10.24
C VAL A 255 -5.80 -9.52 -11.77
N SER A 256 -5.67 -8.37 -12.43
CA SER A 256 -5.67 -8.28 -13.90
C SER A 256 -4.50 -9.05 -14.52
N PHE A 257 -3.28 -8.93 -13.98
CA PHE A 257 -2.14 -9.69 -14.47
C PHE A 257 -2.30 -11.19 -14.33
N LEU A 258 -2.89 -11.68 -13.24
CA LEU A 258 -3.15 -13.12 -13.07
C LEU A 258 -4.19 -13.62 -14.07
N LEU A 259 -5.22 -12.84 -14.36
CA LEU A 259 -6.24 -13.18 -15.35
C LEU A 259 -5.69 -13.23 -16.77
N LEU A 260 -4.85 -12.26 -17.15
CA LEU A 260 -4.37 -12.09 -18.53
C LEU A 260 -3.12 -12.93 -18.83
N ASN A 261 -2.40 -13.41 -17.82
CA ASN A 261 -1.14 -14.13 -18.04
C ASN A 261 -1.37 -15.61 -18.31
N GLU A 262 -1.12 -16.05 -19.54
CA GLU A 262 -1.30 -17.46 -19.95
C GLU A 262 -0.49 -18.46 -19.12
N LYS A 263 0.75 -18.09 -18.74
CA LYS A 263 1.60 -18.94 -17.88
C LYS A 263 1.02 -19.09 -16.48
N ALA A 264 0.44 -18.03 -15.93
CA ALA A 264 -0.25 -18.09 -14.63
C ALA A 264 -1.48 -19.01 -14.72
N ASN A 265 -2.30 -18.86 -15.77
CA ASN A 265 -3.48 -19.70 -16.00
C ASN A 265 -3.11 -21.18 -16.17
N ALA A 266 -2.09 -21.47 -16.97
CA ALA A 266 -1.58 -22.84 -17.15
C ALA A 266 -0.99 -23.41 -15.85
N ALA A 267 -0.31 -22.61 -15.04
CA ALA A 267 0.19 -23.02 -13.73
C ALA A 267 -0.95 -23.37 -12.77
N TYR A 268 -1.98 -22.51 -12.68
CA TYR A 268 -3.15 -22.79 -11.86
C TYR A 268 -3.82 -24.11 -12.26
N GLY A 269 -4.07 -24.34 -13.55
CA GLY A 269 -4.69 -25.59 -14.04
C GLY A 269 -3.94 -26.85 -13.61
N ARG A 270 -2.60 -26.78 -13.47
CA ARG A 270 -1.79 -27.93 -13.00
C ARG A 270 -1.78 -28.07 -11.48
N LEU A 271 -1.89 -26.97 -10.75
CA LEU A 271 -1.67 -26.90 -9.30
C LEU A 271 -2.96 -26.78 -8.49
N GLN A 272 -4.11 -26.69 -9.15
CA GLN A 272 -5.42 -26.39 -8.55
C GLN A 272 -5.71 -27.23 -7.30
N SER A 273 -5.41 -28.52 -7.31
CA SER A 273 -5.64 -29.41 -6.16
C SER A 273 -4.71 -29.17 -4.97
N GLN A 274 -3.64 -28.38 -5.14
CA GLN A 274 -2.66 -28.03 -4.12
C GLN A 274 -2.83 -26.59 -3.63
N VAL A 275 -3.65 -25.78 -4.31
CA VAL A 275 -3.95 -24.40 -3.93
C VAL A 275 -5.00 -24.39 -2.84
N ASN A 276 -4.66 -23.81 -1.68
CA ASN A 276 -5.57 -23.62 -0.54
C ASN A 276 -5.72 -22.14 -0.18
N LEU A 277 -5.80 -21.28 -1.20
CA LEU A 277 -5.94 -19.84 -1.03
C LEU A 277 -7.38 -19.51 -0.63
N ARG A 278 -7.59 -19.16 0.64
CA ARG A 278 -8.91 -18.87 1.21
C ARG A 278 -9.52 -17.60 0.64
N PHE A 279 -8.70 -16.55 0.53
CA PHE A 279 -9.11 -15.26 -0.04
C PHE A 279 -7.92 -14.45 -0.56
N VAL A 280 -8.26 -13.52 -1.43
CA VAL A 280 -7.39 -12.44 -1.90
C VAL A 280 -7.96 -11.13 -1.39
N ARG A 281 -7.19 -10.37 -0.62
CA ARG A 281 -7.56 -9.01 -0.19
C ARG A 281 -7.16 -8.02 -1.27
N SER A 282 -8.12 -7.30 -1.83
CA SER A 282 -7.88 -6.26 -2.83
C SER A 282 -8.14 -4.88 -2.24
N SER A 283 -7.21 -3.95 -2.42
CA SER A 283 -7.31 -2.58 -1.91
C SER A 283 -6.51 -1.57 -2.74
N SER A 284 -6.41 -0.34 -2.29
CA SER A 284 -5.70 0.81 -2.86
C SER A 284 -6.47 1.57 -3.95
N PHE A 285 -7.28 0.92 -4.77
CA PHE A 285 -8.22 1.51 -5.70
C PHE A 285 -9.29 0.49 -6.08
N ALA A 286 -10.38 0.94 -6.72
CA ALA A 286 -11.50 0.08 -7.06
C ALA A 286 -11.09 -1.05 -8.04
N LEU A 287 -11.50 -2.27 -7.75
CA LEU A 287 -11.37 -3.40 -8.67
C LEU A 287 -12.64 -3.43 -9.55
N PRO A 288 -12.51 -3.40 -10.89
CA PRO A 288 -13.67 -3.55 -11.76
C PRO A 288 -14.43 -4.85 -11.47
N GLU A 289 -15.76 -4.76 -11.36
CA GLU A 289 -16.62 -5.89 -10.99
C GLU A 289 -16.43 -7.10 -11.91
N GLU A 290 -16.33 -6.85 -13.22
CA GLU A 290 -16.07 -7.91 -14.20
C GLU A 290 -14.77 -8.67 -13.92
N ARG A 291 -13.69 -7.95 -13.55
CA ARG A 291 -12.40 -8.54 -13.19
C ARG A 291 -12.49 -9.35 -11.90
N LEU A 292 -13.24 -8.84 -10.93
CA LEU A 292 -13.48 -9.55 -9.67
C LEU A 292 -14.20 -10.87 -9.93
N ARG A 293 -15.32 -10.84 -10.68
CA ARG A 293 -16.10 -12.03 -11.03
C ARG A 293 -15.28 -13.03 -11.85
N ALA A 294 -14.59 -12.56 -12.90
CA ALA A 294 -13.74 -13.40 -13.72
C ALA A 294 -12.63 -14.10 -12.92
N PHE A 295 -12.07 -13.41 -11.92
CA PHE A 295 -11.06 -14.02 -11.04
C PHE A 295 -11.65 -15.10 -10.15
N GLN A 296 -12.79 -14.83 -9.50
CA GLN A 296 -13.46 -15.80 -8.62
C GLN A 296 -13.93 -17.03 -9.40
N ASP A 297 -14.50 -16.83 -10.58
CA ASP A 297 -14.96 -17.94 -11.44
C ASP A 297 -13.80 -18.82 -11.93
N ARG A 298 -12.66 -18.19 -12.30
CA ARG A 298 -11.51 -18.92 -12.84
C ARG A 298 -10.66 -19.60 -11.77
N PHE A 299 -10.42 -18.92 -10.65
CA PHE A 299 -9.48 -19.40 -9.64
C PHE A 299 -10.16 -19.91 -8.37
N HIS A 300 -11.47 -19.92 -8.32
CA HIS A 300 -12.29 -20.42 -7.20
C HIS A 300 -11.84 -19.86 -5.84
N THR A 301 -11.42 -18.61 -5.84
CA THR A 301 -10.88 -17.93 -4.66
C THR A 301 -11.64 -16.62 -4.44
N LEU A 302 -12.11 -16.40 -3.22
CA LEU A 302 -12.84 -15.19 -2.83
C LEU A 302 -11.95 -13.97 -2.92
N ILE A 303 -12.44 -12.87 -3.48
CA ILE A 303 -11.83 -11.55 -3.37
C ILE A 303 -12.59 -10.74 -2.33
N ILE A 304 -11.85 -10.23 -1.34
CA ILE A 304 -12.34 -9.32 -0.30
C ILE A 304 -11.81 -7.92 -0.61
N GLU A 305 -12.70 -7.02 -1.00
CA GLU A 305 -12.35 -5.61 -1.17
C GLU A 305 -12.44 -4.87 0.16
N GLY A 306 -11.61 -3.84 0.30
CA GLY A 306 -11.65 -2.96 1.44
C GLY A 306 -10.95 -1.63 1.17
N TYR A 307 -11.26 -0.66 2.01
CA TYR A 307 -10.74 0.69 1.95
C TYR A 307 -9.86 0.98 3.15
N GLY A 308 -8.77 1.66 2.89
CA GLY A 308 -7.82 2.09 3.91
C GLY A 308 -6.74 2.99 3.35
N MET A 309 -5.89 3.48 4.24
CA MET A 309 -4.83 4.42 3.91
C MET A 309 -3.72 4.39 4.95
N THR A 310 -2.62 5.04 4.65
CA THR A 310 -1.48 5.13 5.58
C THR A 310 -1.86 5.83 6.88
N GLU A 311 -2.70 6.85 6.80
CA GLU A 311 -3.20 7.64 7.93
C GLU A 311 -4.09 6.83 8.90
N ALA A 312 -4.66 5.72 8.44
CA ALA A 312 -5.37 4.74 9.26
C ALA A 312 -4.53 3.50 9.56
N SER A 313 -3.23 3.58 9.35
CA SER A 313 -2.28 2.46 9.57
C SER A 313 -2.62 1.19 8.79
N SER A 314 -3.61 1.17 7.94
CA SER A 314 -4.00 0.13 7.01
C SER A 314 -5.46 0.24 6.60
N GLN A 315 -6.38 -0.49 7.25
CA GLN A 315 -7.76 -0.70 6.85
C GLN A 315 -8.71 0.17 7.68
N CYS A 316 -9.76 0.71 7.04
CA CYS A 316 -10.90 1.38 7.69
C CYS A 316 -12.17 0.54 7.53
N THR A 317 -12.37 -0.02 6.34
CA THR A 317 -13.52 -0.88 6.02
C THR A 317 -13.06 -2.13 5.29
N THR A 318 -13.84 -3.21 5.42
CA THR A 318 -13.61 -4.45 4.68
C THR A 318 -14.94 -5.16 4.41
N ASN A 319 -15.03 -5.83 3.27
CA ASN A 319 -16.14 -6.71 3.01
C ASN A 319 -16.07 -7.93 3.94
N PRO A 320 -17.17 -8.31 4.61
CA PRO A 320 -17.23 -9.54 5.38
C PRO A 320 -17.13 -10.75 4.46
N HIS A 321 -16.50 -11.83 4.95
CA HIS A 321 -16.25 -13.05 4.16
C HIS A 321 -17.53 -13.79 3.75
N ASP A 322 -18.57 -13.72 4.57
CA ASP A 322 -19.86 -14.40 4.40
C ASP A 322 -20.91 -13.56 3.65
N ALA A 323 -20.70 -12.24 3.55
CA ALA A 323 -21.62 -11.32 2.91
C ALA A 323 -20.88 -10.22 2.10
N PRO A 324 -19.96 -10.54 1.20
CA PRO A 324 -19.26 -9.52 0.43
C PRO A 324 -20.21 -8.85 -0.57
N LYS A 325 -20.19 -7.52 -0.62
CA LYS A 325 -20.96 -6.74 -1.60
C LYS A 325 -20.00 -6.17 -2.64
N ILE A 326 -20.04 -6.73 -3.84
CA ILE A 326 -19.16 -6.33 -4.96
C ILE A 326 -19.34 -4.85 -5.30
N GLY A 327 -18.24 -4.14 -5.54
CA GLY A 327 -18.21 -2.71 -5.83
C GLY A 327 -18.27 -1.82 -4.58
N SER A 328 -18.48 -2.41 -3.40
CA SER A 328 -18.37 -1.69 -2.13
C SER A 328 -16.97 -1.85 -1.53
N ALA A 329 -16.59 -0.89 -0.69
CA ALA A 329 -15.41 -0.97 0.14
C ALA A 329 -15.65 -1.76 1.46
N GLY A 330 -16.84 -2.32 1.64
CA GLY A 330 -17.25 -3.11 2.80
C GLY A 330 -17.81 -2.28 3.95
N LEU A 331 -17.85 -2.91 5.11
CA LEU A 331 -18.35 -2.35 6.37
C LEU A 331 -17.19 -1.77 7.20
N PRO A 332 -17.41 -0.72 8.00
CA PRO A 332 -16.44 -0.24 8.99
C PRO A 332 -16.02 -1.36 9.95
N PHE A 333 -14.74 -1.48 10.24
CA PHE A 333 -14.20 -2.43 11.20
C PHE A 333 -13.05 -1.81 12.01
N GLY A 334 -13.20 -1.74 13.32
CA GLY A 334 -12.26 -1.06 14.21
C GLY A 334 -12.15 0.46 14.00
N THR A 335 -12.89 0.99 13.05
CA THR A 335 -12.88 2.41 12.63
C THR A 335 -14.32 2.93 12.61
N GLU A 336 -14.54 4.09 13.20
CA GLU A 336 -15.75 4.86 12.92
C GLU A 336 -15.60 5.54 11.56
N VAL A 337 -16.60 5.42 10.70
CA VAL A 337 -16.62 6.06 9.38
C VAL A 337 -17.91 6.87 9.27
N LYS A 338 -17.78 8.12 8.83
CA LYS A 338 -18.93 9.01 8.55
C LYS A 338 -18.71 9.76 7.24
N ILE A 339 -19.77 10.34 6.74
CA ILE A 339 -19.77 11.20 5.56
C ILE A 339 -19.92 12.64 6.02
N LEU A 340 -19.00 13.52 5.63
CA LEU A 340 -19.06 14.95 5.89
C LEU A 340 -19.76 15.67 4.73
N ILE A 341 -20.88 16.34 5.04
CA ILE A 341 -21.64 17.15 4.09
C ILE A 341 -21.89 18.51 4.76
N ALA A 342 -21.43 19.59 4.14
CA ALA A 342 -21.65 20.95 4.62
C ALA A 342 -21.49 21.10 6.16
N ASP A 343 -20.36 20.63 6.71
CA ASP A 343 -19.99 20.66 8.12
C ASP A 343 -20.80 19.74 9.06
N HIS A 344 -21.58 18.80 8.53
CA HIS A 344 -22.27 17.78 9.31
C HIS A 344 -21.77 16.37 8.99
N PHE A 345 -21.45 15.62 10.04
CA PHE A 345 -21.12 14.19 9.93
C PHE A 345 -22.39 13.35 9.98
N THR A 346 -22.59 12.50 8.98
CA THR A 346 -23.76 11.62 8.87
C THR A 346 -23.35 10.23 8.42
N ASP A 347 -24.13 9.21 8.76
CA ASP A 347 -24.13 7.84 8.27
C ASP A 347 -25.41 7.49 7.50
N ALA A 348 -26.23 8.49 7.18
CA ALA A 348 -27.50 8.30 6.47
C ALA A 348 -27.25 7.67 5.08
N PRO A 349 -27.99 6.61 4.70
CA PRO A 349 -27.86 5.96 3.41
C PRO A 349 -28.05 6.93 2.24
N GLY A 350 -27.21 6.78 1.20
CA GLY A 350 -27.25 7.61 -0.01
C GLY A 350 -26.66 9.02 0.14
N ALA A 351 -26.29 9.44 1.35
CA ALA A 351 -25.69 10.75 1.61
C ALA A 351 -24.26 10.79 1.02
N LEU A 352 -24.07 11.47 -0.10
CA LEU A 352 -22.78 11.61 -0.77
C LEU A 352 -22.01 12.80 -0.21
N GLY A 353 -20.78 12.56 0.28
CA GLY A 353 -19.89 13.59 0.81
C GLY A 353 -18.48 13.09 1.02
N GLU A 354 -17.67 13.84 1.75
CA GLU A 354 -16.30 13.47 2.08
C GLU A 354 -16.28 12.38 3.17
N ILE A 355 -15.54 11.31 2.93
CA ILE A 355 -15.36 10.25 3.92
C ILE A 355 -14.47 10.77 5.04
N ALA A 356 -14.97 10.67 6.27
CA ALA A 356 -14.27 11.00 7.51
C ALA A 356 -14.10 9.73 8.36
N ILE A 357 -12.92 9.56 8.95
CA ILE A 357 -12.59 8.38 9.75
C ILE A 357 -12.08 8.77 11.13
N LYS A 358 -12.38 7.92 12.13
CA LYS A 358 -11.90 8.06 13.48
C LYS A 358 -11.70 6.68 14.10
N GLY A 359 -10.60 6.48 14.82
CA GLY A 359 -10.30 5.20 15.45
C GLY A 359 -9.01 5.23 16.25
N ASP A 360 -8.77 4.21 17.03
CA ASP A 360 -7.59 4.07 17.89
C ASP A 360 -6.30 3.73 17.11
N HIS A 361 -6.43 3.50 15.82
CA HIS A 361 -5.36 3.26 14.84
C HIS A 361 -5.26 4.36 13.77
N VAL A 362 -6.07 5.42 13.88
CA VAL A 362 -6.03 6.59 12.99
C VAL A 362 -5.11 7.65 13.59
N ILE A 363 -4.26 8.25 12.76
CA ILE A 363 -3.39 9.36 13.21
C ILE A 363 -4.21 10.59 13.59
N THR A 364 -3.64 11.44 14.44
CA THR A 364 -4.23 12.72 14.85
C THR A 364 -3.53 13.92 14.23
N HIS A 365 -2.37 13.74 13.60
CA HIS A 365 -1.60 14.78 12.92
C HIS A 365 -0.55 14.16 11.99
N TYR A 366 -0.09 14.93 11.02
CA TYR A 366 1.10 14.60 10.22
C TYR A 366 2.37 15.09 10.91
N LEU A 367 3.51 14.45 10.61
CA LEU A 367 4.79 14.86 11.23
C LEU A 367 5.33 16.20 10.70
N ASP A 368 5.05 16.53 9.43
CA ASP A 368 5.60 17.69 8.74
C ASP A 368 4.58 18.80 8.48
N ASP A 369 3.33 18.58 8.81
CA ASP A 369 2.26 19.47 8.39
C ASP A 369 1.42 19.88 9.59
N GLU A 370 1.44 21.16 9.88
CA GLU A 370 0.57 21.80 10.86
C GLU A 370 -0.85 22.06 10.29
N LYS A 371 -1.16 21.51 9.09
CA LYS A 371 -2.44 21.75 8.43
C LYS A 371 -3.59 21.12 9.19
N PRO A 372 -4.33 21.94 9.95
CA PRO A 372 -5.49 21.47 10.70
C PRO A 372 -6.65 21.05 9.78
N GLU A 373 -6.65 21.46 8.50
CA GLU A 373 -7.75 21.20 7.56
C GLU A 373 -7.98 19.73 7.22
N SER A 374 -7.00 18.84 7.51
CA SER A 374 -7.21 17.40 7.38
C SER A 374 -7.86 16.77 8.61
N PHE A 375 -8.10 17.56 9.65
CA PHE A 375 -8.70 17.07 10.89
C PHE A 375 -9.79 18.05 11.34
N GLN A 376 -10.97 17.52 11.67
CA GLN A 376 -12.11 18.29 12.16
C GLN A 376 -12.82 17.53 13.27
N ASP A 377 -12.96 18.10 14.45
CA ASP A 377 -13.67 17.52 15.60
C ASP A 377 -13.18 16.11 15.99
N GLY A 378 -11.87 15.83 15.81
CA GLY A 378 -11.26 14.54 16.07
C GLY A 378 -11.46 13.50 14.95
N TRP A 379 -12.05 13.90 13.82
CA TRP A 379 -12.15 13.11 12.60
C TRP A 379 -11.01 13.45 11.65
N PHE A 380 -10.46 12.44 11.01
CA PHE A 380 -9.56 12.61 9.88
C PHE A 380 -10.37 12.67 8.58
N LEU A 381 -10.21 13.74 7.81
CA LEU A 381 -10.85 13.96 6.51
C LEU A 381 -9.98 13.35 5.42
N THR A 382 -10.48 12.31 4.78
CA THR A 382 -9.67 11.46 3.88
C THR A 382 -9.38 12.09 2.52
N GLY A 383 -10.17 13.09 2.13
CA GLY A 383 -10.16 13.66 0.79
C GLY A 383 -10.80 12.74 -0.26
N ASP A 384 -11.39 11.61 0.14
CA ASP A 384 -12.17 10.73 -0.71
C ASP A 384 -13.66 11.03 -0.56
N LEU A 385 -14.43 10.90 -1.63
CA LEU A 385 -15.89 10.99 -1.62
C LEU A 385 -16.52 9.60 -1.58
N GLY A 386 -17.60 9.47 -0.83
CA GLY A 386 -18.33 8.21 -0.74
C GLY A 386 -19.70 8.38 -0.10
N TYR A 387 -20.43 7.29 0.01
CA TYR A 387 -21.72 7.18 0.68
C TYR A 387 -21.92 5.78 1.24
N PHE A 388 -22.79 5.63 2.20
CA PHE A 388 -23.28 4.34 2.68
C PHE A 388 -24.56 3.95 1.94
N ASP A 389 -24.74 2.66 1.68
CA ASP A 389 -26.03 2.13 1.26
C ASP A 389 -26.93 1.80 2.47
N GLU A 390 -28.13 1.25 2.21
CA GLU A 390 -29.10 0.89 3.25
C GLU A 390 -28.63 -0.21 4.21
N ASP A 391 -27.68 -1.04 3.77
CA ASP A 391 -27.06 -2.11 4.56
C ASP A 391 -25.80 -1.66 5.30
N GLY A 392 -25.40 -0.39 5.17
CA GLY A 392 -24.23 0.21 5.81
C GLY A 392 -22.90 -0.07 5.12
N TYR A 393 -22.90 -0.57 3.87
CA TYR A 393 -21.68 -0.73 3.09
C TYR A 393 -21.21 0.60 2.51
N LEU A 394 -19.92 0.88 2.64
CA LEU A 394 -19.29 2.08 2.09
C LEU A 394 -19.03 1.92 0.59
N PHE A 395 -19.44 2.89 -0.21
CA PHE A 395 -19.10 3.01 -1.62
C PHE A 395 -18.20 4.23 -1.83
N VAL A 396 -16.96 4.00 -2.25
CA VAL A 396 -15.98 5.06 -2.53
C VAL A 396 -16.17 5.51 -3.98
N LYS A 397 -16.39 6.81 -4.20
CA LYS A 397 -16.61 7.41 -5.53
C LYS A 397 -15.36 8.04 -6.15
N GLY A 398 -14.33 8.26 -5.36
CA GLY A 398 -13.04 8.78 -5.83
C GLY A 398 -12.54 9.97 -5.02
N ARG A 399 -11.44 10.56 -5.47
CA ARG A 399 -10.81 11.69 -4.78
C ARG A 399 -11.57 13.00 -5.02
N LYS A 400 -11.84 13.76 -3.97
CA LYS A 400 -12.48 15.09 -4.03
C LYS A 400 -11.76 16.04 -5.00
N LYS A 401 -10.43 15.98 -5.05
CA LYS A 401 -9.58 16.79 -5.95
C LYS A 401 -9.48 16.27 -7.39
N GLU A 402 -9.90 15.03 -7.63
CA GLU A 402 -9.89 14.40 -8.96
C GLU A 402 -11.26 14.43 -9.64
N ILE A 403 -12.30 14.87 -8.93
CA ILE A 403 -13.64 15.04 -9.49
C ILE A 403 -13.58 16.06 -10.62
N ILE A 404 -14.06 15.65 -11.78
CA ILE A 404 -14.15 16.49 -12.97
C ILE A 404 -15.38 17.40 -12.85
N SER A 405 -15.19 18.69 -13.03
CA SER A 405 -16.27 19.69 -12.94
C SER A 405 -16.69 20.14 -14.33
N ARG A 406 -17.67 19.46 -14.90
CA ARG A 406 -18.16 19.72 -16.25
C ARG A 406 -19.48 20.49 -16.23
N GLY A 407 -19.42 21.78 -16.54
CA GLY A 407 -20.62 22.61 -16.63
C GLY A 407 -21.45 22.69 -15.33
N GLY A 408 -20.77 22.57 -14.17
CA GLY A 408 -21.40 22.51 -12.85
C GLY A 408 -21.71 21.11 -12.33
N GLU A 409 -21.76 20.12 -13.20
CA GLU A 409 -21.93 18.71 -12.82
C GLU A 409 -20.61 18.09 -12.33
N LYS A 410 -20.70 17.16 -11.38
CA LYS A 410 -19.55 16.50 -10.77
C LYS A 410 -19.43 15.07 -11.29
N VAL A 411 -18.37 14.79 -12.04
CA VAL A 411 -18.10 13.47 -12.61
C VAL A 411 -17.00 12.77 -11.82
N ALA A 412 -17.32 11.58 -11.35
CA ALA A 412 -16.36 10.71 -10.66
C ALA A 412 -15.57 9.90 -11.70
N PRO A 413 -14.25 10.11 -11.87
CA PRO A 413 -13.45 9.36 -12.85
C PRO A 413 -13.57 7.85 -12.70
N ALA A 414 -13.57 7.35 -11.47
CA ALA A 414 -13.62 5.91 -11.18
C ALA A 414 -14.93 5.25 -11.66
N HIS A 415 -16.04 5.98 -11.66
CA HIS A 415 -17.31 5.46 -12.20
C HIS A 415 -17.24 5.30 -13.73
N VAL A 416 -16.73 6.31 -14.42
CA VAL A 416 -16.54 6.26 -15.87
C VAL A 416 -15.54 5.15 -16.25
N GLU A 417 -14.43 5.04 -15.51
CA GLU A 417 -13.44 3.98 -15.69
C GLU A 417 -14.05 2.58 -15.50
N SER A 418 -14.90 2.40 -14.50
CA SER A 418 -15.56 1.12 -14.23
C SER A 418 -16.45 0.70 -15.42
N VAL A 419 -17.26 1.61 -15.95
CA VAL A 419 -18.12 1.34 -17.10
C VAL A 419 -17.30 1.03 -18.36
N LEU A 420 -16.29 1.84 -18.66
CA LEU A 420 -15.45 1.62 -19.85
C LEU A 420 -14.63 0.33 -19.76
N SER A 421 -14.37 -0.22 -18.57
CA SER A 421 -13.63 -1.47 -18.38
C SER A 421 -14.34 -2.70 -18.96
N GLU A 422 -15.62 -2.60 -19.31
CA GLU A 422 -16.38 -3.66 -19.98
C GLU A 422 -15.93 -3.87 -21.45
N LEU A 423 -15.23 -2.89 -22.04
CA LEU A 423 -14.72 -3.01 -23.40
C LEU A 423 -13.47 -3.92 -23.44
N PRO A 424 -13.51 -5.05 -24.17
CA PRO A 424 -12.51 -6.12 -24.06
C PRO A 424 -11.11 -5.75 -24.56
N PHE A 425 -10.98 -4.71 -25.39
CA PHE A 425 -9.72 -4.24 -25.92
C PHE A 425 -8.99 -3.25 -25.01
N ILE A 426 -9.58 -2.86 -23.88
CA ILE A 426 -8.98 -1.91 -22.94
C ILE A 426 -8.15 -2.69 -21.93
N GLU A 427 -6.84 -2.54 -21.99
CA GLU A 427 -5.92 -3.11 -21.01
C GLU A 427 -5.93 -2.30 -19.71
N GLN A 428 -5.74 -1.01 -19.86
CA GLN A 428 -5.67 -0.06 -18.76
C GLN A 428 -6.27 1.28 -19.19
N GLN A 429 -6.86 1.97 -18.24
CA GLN A 429 -7.50 3.25 -18.49
C GLN A 429 -7.32 4.21 -17.32
N ALA A 430 -7.46 5.50 -17.62
CA ALA A 430 -7.61 6.58 -16.66
C ALA A 430 -8.56 7.63 -17.24
N VAL A 431 -9.45 8.13 -16.41
CA VAL A 431 -10.34 9.25 -16.79
C VAL A 431 -9.86 10.49 -16.06
N ILE A 432 -9.73 11.60 -16.81
CA ILE A 432 -9.27 12.90 -16.30
C ILE A 432 -10.10 14.04 -16.85
N GLY A 433 -10.16 15.14 -16.10
CA GLY A 433 -10.68 16.40 -16.59
C GLY A 433 -9.63 17.14 -17.41
N MET A 434 -9.93 17.44 -18.66
CA MET A 434 -9.13 18.33 -19.49
C MET A 434 -9.83 19.68 -19.64
N PRO A 435 -9.09 20.79 -19.78
CA PRO A 435 -9.70 22.10 -19.95
C PRO A 435 -10.65 22.15 -21.16
N ASP A 436 -11.81 22.75 -20.99
CA ASP A 436 -12.80 23.00 -22.04
C ASP A 436 -13.38 24.40 -21.88
N ASP A 437 -13.40 25.18 -22.99
CA ASP A 437 -13.80 26.59 -22.97
C ASP A 437 -15.27 26.81 -22.64
N LEU A 438 -16.14 25.81 -22.90
CA LEU A 438 -17.58 25.93 -22.67
C LEU A 438 -17.99 25.36 -21.30
N TYR A 439 -17.45 24.23 -20.93
CA TYR A 439 -17.86 23.49 -19.72
C TYR A 439 -16.86 23.58 -18.58
N GLY A 440 -15.75 24.30 -18.75
CA GLY A 440 -14.63 24.37 -17.79
C GLY A 440 -13.73 23.15 -17.87
N GLU A 441 -14.31 21.96 -17.75
CA GLU A 441 -13.60 20.69 -17.98
C GLU A 441 -14.42 19.75 -18.87
N GLU A 442 -13.74 18.98 -19.71
CA GLU A 442 -14.31 17.85 -20.43
C GLU A 442 -13.83 16.51 -19.86
N VAL A 443 -14.72 15.51 -19.94
CA VAL A 443 -14.38 14.15 -19.53
C VAL A 443 -13.54 13.50 -20.61
N THR A 444 -12.27 13.24 -20.32
CA THR A 444 -11.32 12.62 -21.24
C THR A 444 -10.96 11.23 -20.77
N ALA A 445 -11.25 10.21 -21.60
CA ALA A 445 -10.79 8.84 -21.39
C ALA A 445 -9.38 8.69 -21.99
N VAL A 446 -8.42 8.22 -21.20
CA VAL A 446 -7.04 7.93 -21.63
C VAL A 446 -6.80 6.44 -21.45
N LEU A 447 -6.32 5.76 -22.49
CA LEU A 447 -6.29 4.31 -22.56
C LEU A 447 -4.96 3.74 -23.03
N VAL A 448 -4.68 2.51 -22.59
CA VAL A 448 -3.67 1.62 -23.16
C VAL A 448 -4.42 0.45 -23.79
N SER A 449 -4.23 0.21 -25.09
CA SER A 449 -4.94 -0.85 -25.82
C SER A 449 -4.19 -2.19 -25.75
N THR A 450 -4.91 -3.30 -25.58
CA THR A 450 -4.36 -4.68 -25.61
C THR A 450 -4.08 -5.19 -27.03
N THR A 451 -4.60 -4.53 -28.05
CA THR A 451 -4.51 -4.97 -29.45
C THR A 451 -3.76 -3.96 -30.31
N PRO A 452 -2.42 -4.05 -30.37
CA PRO A 452 -1.63 -3.20 -31.27
C PRO A 452 -2.04 -3.45 -32.74
N GLY A 453 -2.43 -2.37 -33.45
CA GLY A 453 -2.75 -2.42 -34.87
C GLY A 453 -4.24 -2.34 -35.22
N ILE A 454 -5.15 -2.31 -34.27
CA ILE A 454 -6.52 -1.86 -34.53
C ILE A 454 -6.49 -0.35 -34.76
N ASN A 455 -7.30 0.10 -35.73
CA ASN A 455 -7.44 1.51 -36.05
C ASN A 455 -7.90 2.30 -34.81
N GLU A 456 -7.06 3.17 -34.27
CA GLU A 456 -7.36 4.01 -33.10
C GLU A 456 -8.64 4.84 -33.30
N ALA A 457 -9.00 5.17 -34.55
CA ALA A 457 -10.22 5.90 -34.86
C ALA A 457 -11.47 5.04 -34.60
N GLU A 458 -11.44 3.75 -34.89
CA GLU A 458 -12.54 2.82 -34.63
C GLU A 458 -12.72 2.60 -33.15
N GLN A 459 -11.62 2.35 -32.43
CA GLN A 459 -11.66 2.20 -30.97
C GLN A 459 -12.17 3.47 -30.26
N ARG A 460 -11.74 4.64 -30.74
CA ARG A 460 -12.22 5.93 -30.24
C ARG A 460 -13.73 6.09 -30.37
N GLU A 461 -14.27 5.78 -31.55
CA GLU A 461 -15.71 5.90 -31.80
C GLU A 461 -16.51 4.85 -31.01
N GLU A 462 -15.97 3.64 -30.84
CA GLU A 462 -16.56 2.60 -30.00
C GLU A 462 -16.64 3.02 -28.53
N ILE A 463 -15.55 3.56 -27.97
CA ILE A 463 -15.49 4.07 -26.59
C ILE A 463 -16.51 5.19 -26.38
N LEU A 464 -16.54 6.18 -27.30
CA LEU A 464 -17.47 7.29 -27.22
C LEU A 464 -18.94 6.83 -27.32
N THR A 465 -19.21 5.86 -28.21
CA THR A 465 -20.54 5.29 -28.39
C THR A 465 -20.97 4.47 -27.18
N PHE A 466 -20.07 3.64 -26.66
CA PHE A 466 -20.31 2.85 -25.45
C PHE A 466 -20.57 3.76 -24.24
N GLY A 467 -19.75 4.79 -24.06
CA GLY A 467 -19.94 5.77 -23.00
C GLY A 467 -21.29 6.47 -23.09
N ARG A 468 -21.71 6.90 -24.30
CA ARG A 468 -23.04 7.54 -24.52
C ARG A 468 -24.22 6.62 -24.20
N SER A 469 -24.06 5.30 -24.33
CA SER A 469 -25.14 4.33 -24.09
C SER A 469 -25.22 3.83 -22.65
N HIS A 470 -24.13 3.93 -21.88
CA HIS A 470 -24.02 3.35 -20.52
C HIS A 470 -23.80 4.37 -19.40
N LEU A 471 -23.49 5.62 -19.73
CA LEU A 471 -23.24 6.70 -18.78
C LEU A 471 -24.24 7.84 -18.95
N ALA A 472 -24.46 8.62 -17.91
CA ALA A 472 -25.20 9.86 -18.03
C ALA A 472 -24.49 10.81 -19.00
N LYS A 473 -25.27 11.69 -19.68
CA LYS A 473 -24.72 12.57 -20.73
C LYS A 473 -23.54 13.43 -20.25
N PHE A 474 -23.56 13.88 -19.01
CA PHE A 474 -22.50 14.70 -18.44
C PHE A 474 -21.26 13.88 -18.05
N GLU A 475 -21.41 12.57 -17.76
CA GLU A 475 -20.35 11.65 -17.41
C GLU A 475 -19.65 11.05 -18.63
N SER A 476 -20.38 10.97 -19.75
CA SER A 476 -19.88 10.35 -20.97
C SER A 476 -18.65 11.09 -21.49
N PRO A 477 -17.55 10.37 -21.78
CA PRO A 477 -16.36 10.97 -22.37
C PRO A 477 -16.68 11.70 -23.68
N THR A 478 -16.07 12.87 -23.86
CA THR A 478 -16.13 13.64 -25.10
C THR A 478 -14.82 13.58 -25.88
N ARG A 479 -13.78 13.15 -25.18
CA ARG A 479 -12.44 12.99 -25.74
C ARG A 479 -11.85 11.65 -25.34
N VAL A 480 -11.10 11.02 -26.26
CA VAL A 480 -10.37 9.78 -26.04
C VAL A 480 -8.95 9.95 -26.51
N GLU A 481 -7.98 9.63 -25.67
CA GLU A 481 -6.55 9.65 -25.97
C GLU A 481 -5.94 8.28 -25.74
N PHE A 482 -4.95 7.92 -26.58
CA PHE A 482 -4.20 6.69 -26.42
C PHE A 482 -2.76 7.02 -26.02
N VAL A 483 -2.28 6.31 -24.98
CA VAL A 483 -0.90 6.41 -24.49
C VAL A 483 -0.23 5.03 -24.54
N ARG A 484 1.09 5.01 -24.60
CA ARG A 484 1.85 3.76 -24.54
C ARG A 484 1.89 3.20 -23.14
N GLU A 485 2.01 4.08 -22.15
CA GLU A 485 2.06 3.74 -20.73
C GLU A 485 1.58 4.92 -19.88
N PHE A 486 1.10 4.63 -18.68
CA PHE A 486 0.73 5.66 -17.71
C PHE A 486 1.90 6.05 -16.81
N PRO A 487 2.03 7.33 -16.45
CA PRO A 487 2.90 7.72 -15.34
C PRO A 487 2.35 7.10 -14.03
N ARG A 488 3.24 6.40 -13.31
CA ARG A 488 2.86 5.70 -12.08
C ARG A 488 3.80 6.03 -10.93
N ASN A 489 3.26 5.98 -9.73
CA ASN A 489 4.09 5.98 -8.54
C ASN A 489 4.67 4.58 -8.25
N THR A 490 5.47 4.48 -7.21
CA THR A 490 6.12 3.22 -6.77
C THR A 490 5.15 2.11 -6.35
N THR A 491 3.88 2.46 -6.06
CA THR A 491 2.81 1.49 -5.78
C THR A 491 2.05 1.03 -7.03
N GLY A 492 2.39 1.55 -8.20
CA GLY A 492 1.69 1.27 -9.45
C GLY A 492 0.43 2.12 -9.67
N LYS A 493 0.12 3.07 -8.78
CA LYS A 493 -1.01 3.99 -8.93
C LYS A 493 -0.73 5.01 -10.04
N ILE A 494 -1.70 5.23 -10.92
CA ILE A 494 -1.62 6.23 -12.00
C ILE A 494 -1.56 7.64 -11.41
N LEU A 495 -0.58 8.43 -11.86
CA LEU A 495 -0.38 9.82 -11.47
C LEU A 495 -1.17 10.74 -12.43
N ARG A 496 -2.49 10.88 -12.19
CA ARG A 496 -3.38 11.68 -13.05
C ARG A 496 -2.92 13.13 -13.28
N PRO A 497 -2.36 13.86 -12.30
CA PRO A 497 -1.82 15.20 -12.56
C PRO A 497 -0.70 15.20 -13.62
N GLN A 498 0.25 14.27 -13.54
CA GLN A 498 1.33 14.14 -14.55
C GLN A 498 0.79 13.71 -15.90
N LEU A 499 -0.19 12.80 -15.93
CA LEU A 499 -0.85 12.41 -17.18
C LEU A 499 -1.53 13.60 -17.85
N ARG A 500 -2.23 14.44 -17.06
CA ARG A 500 -2.87 15.68 -17.54
C ARG A 500 -1.83 16.64 -18.13
N GLU A 501 -0.72 16.88 -17.43
CA GLU A 501 0.37 17.74 -17.90
C GLU A 501 0.99 17.22 -19.22
N GLN A 502 1.23 15.91 -19.33
CA GLN A 502 1.74 15.29 -20.54
C GLN A 502 0.81 15.53 -21.73
N LEU A 503 -0.51 15.34 -21.54
CA LEU A 503 -1.48 15.55 -22.63
C LEU A 503 -1.64 17.02 -23.00
N LEU A 504 -1.55 17.94 -22.05
CA LEU A 504 -1.55 19.38 -22.31
C LEU A 504 -0.32 19.80 -23.13
N SER A 505 0.86 19.26 -22.80
CA SER A 505 2.11 19.55 -23.53
C SER A 505 2.08 19.05 -24.97
N VAL A 506 1.51 17.88 -25.22
CA VAL A 506 1.35 17.32 -26.59
C VAL A 506 0.30 18.10 -27.38
N GLY A 507 -0.77 18.57 -26.76
CA GLY A 507 -1.81 19.37 -27.40
C GLY A 507 -1.36 20.78 -27.79
N ALA A 508 -0.37 21.35 -27.09
CA ALA A 508 0.20 22.66 -27.41
C ALA A 508 1.09 22.65 -28.69
N HIS A 509 1.42 21.47 -29.20
CA HIS A 509 2.24 21.28 -30.44
C HIS A 509 1.40 20.77 -31.60
N ARG A 510 0.11 20.66 -31.52
CA ARG A 510 -0.84 20.38 -32.60
C ARG A 510 -1.72 21.62 -32.88
#